data_730a0b08c17ae726bbcdd898d3b5ed2f
#
_entry.id   730a0b08c17ae726bbcdd898d3b5ed2f
#
_cell.length_a   1.000
_cell.length_b   1.000
_cell.length_c   1.000
_cell.angle_alpha   90.00
_cell.angle_beta   90.00
_cell.angle_gamma   90.00
#
_symmetry.space_group_name_H-M   'P 1'
#
loop_
_entity.id
_entity.type
_entity.pdbx_description
1 polymer ?
#
loop_
_entity_poly.entity_id
_entity_poly.type
_entity_poly.pdbx_seq_one_letter_code
_entity_poly.pdbx_strand_id
1 'polypeptide(L)'
;MKPVQKPHPPIFFGGLGVPKIAAKRVAKYGLAGWIGIQDTPDDIKKWRSAIKEELEQLGTPRSIDDLEIVSMLFFDITMDKTDQTLRGKLTPSMTGTAQQITDNLKRYKEAGLTLPLLWPPFSGVPTAKTKVDLRRLKEDILPKVA
;
A
#
# COMPACT_ATOMS: atom_id res chain seq x y z
N MET A 1 30.40 4.48 -7.57
CA MET A 1 29.40 5.23 -8.36
C MET A 1 28.70 6.22 -7.44
N LYS A 2 28.53 7.50 -7.84
CA LYS A 2 27.76 8.48 -7.04
C LYS A 2 26.33 8.54 -7.57
N PRO A 3 25.29 8.60 -6.69
CA PRO A 3 23.90 8.71 -7.14
C PRO A 3 23.69 9.97 -7.98
N VAL A 4 22.87 9.86 -9.03
CA VAL A 4 22.46 11.00 -9.86
C VAL A 4 21.53 11.93 -9.07
N GLN A 5 20.60 11.35 -8.30
CA GLN A 5 19.71 12.10 -7.42
C GLN A 5 20.44 12.65 -6.20
N LYS A 6 20.20 13.92 -5.88
CA LYS A 6 20.78 14.59 -4.73
C LYS A 6 19.69 14.94 -3.70
N PRO A 7 19.99 14.78 -2.40
CA PRO A 7 21.24 14.25 -1.79
C PRO A 7 21.41 12.74 -1.98
N HIS A 8 20.32 12.00 -2.20
CA HIS A 8 20.23 10.56 -2.45
C HIS A 8 18.86 10.22 -3.06
N PRO A 9 18.66 9.05 -3.67
CA PRO A 9 17.33 8.61 -4.08
C PRO A 9 16.37 8.50 -2.88
N PRO A 10 15.05 8.59 -3.09
CA PRO A 10 14.07 8.36 -2.04
C PRO A 10 14.26 7.00 -1.39
N ILE A 11 14.39 6.96 -0.06
CA ILE A 11 14.60 5.73 0.70
C ILE A 11 13.33 5.46 1.51
N PHE A 12 12.77 4.27 1.37
CA PHE A 12 11.65 3.80 2.16
C PHE A 12 12.12 2.81 3.21
N PHE A 13 11.48 2.82 4.35
CA PHE A 13 11.65 1.78 5.36
C PHE A 13 10.38 0.92 5.37
N GLY A 14 10.53 -0.39 5.38
CA GLY A 14 9.41 -1.30 5.33
C GLY A 14 9.60 -2.50 6.24
N GLY A 15 8.52 -3.23 6.47
CA GLY A 15 8.55 -4.48 7.21
C GLY A 15 7.19 -4.92 7.71
N LEU A 16 7.18 -6.14 8.22
CA LEU A 16 6.11 -6.70 9.03
C LEU A 16 6.51 -6.45 10.49
N GLY A 17 5.73 -5.76 11.28
CA GLY A 17 6.10 -5.68 12.66
C GLY A 17 5.55 -4.53 13.49
N VAL A 18 6.27 -4.25 14.58
CA VAL A 18 5.81 -3.31 15.61
C VAL A 18 5.87 -1.87 15.08
N PRO A 19 4.75 -1.21 14.91
CA PRO A 19 4.67 0.13 14.32
C PRO A 19 5.65 1.12 14.94
N LYS A 20 5.76 1.13 16.28
CA LYS A 20 6.55 2.10 17.02
C LYS A 20 8.04 2.12 16.65
N ILE A 21 8.68 0.96 16.51
CA ILE A 21 10.11 0.89 16.16
C ILE A 21 10.35 1.39 14.73
N ALA A 22 9.48 0.98 13.82
CA ALA A 22 9.56 1.37 12.43
C ALA A 22 9.25 2.86 12.23
N ALA A 23 8.22 3.37 12.89
CA ALA A 23 7.87 4.78 12.90
C ALA A 23 9.03 5.67 13.35
N LYS A 24 9.69 5.29 14.46
CA LYS A 24 10.88 5.99 14.97
C LYS A 24 12.01 6.04 13.94
N ARG A 25 12.23 4.96 13.19
CA ARG A 25 13.26 4.94 12.14
C ARG A 25 12.89 5.83 10.96
N VAL A 26 11.63 5.78 10.50
CA VAL A 26 11.14 6.65 9.43
C VAL A 26 11.32 8.12 9.79
N ALA A 27 10.91 8.51 10.99
CA ALA A 27 11.04 9.88 11.48
C ALA A 27 12.51 10.30 11.65
N LYS A 28 13.31 9.50 12.36
CA LYS A 28 14.69 9.82 12.73
C LYS A 28 15.62 9.94 11.53
N TYR A 29 15.49 9.06 10.54
CA TYR A 29 16.43 9.04 9.41
C TYR A 29 15.97 9.84 8.20
N GLY A 30 14.90 10.59 8.31
CA GLY A 30 14.41 11.46 7.23
C GLY A 30 14.02 10.71 5.97
N LEU A 31 13.51 9.48 6.11
CA LEU A 31 13.16 8.63 4.99
C LEU A 31 11.98 9.19 4.20
N ALA A 32 11.86 8.78 2.93
CA ALA A 32 10.78 9.21 2.05
C ALA A 32 9.41 8.70 2.51
N GLY A 33 9.36 7.57 3.20
CA GLY A 33 8.12 7.03 3.69
C GLY A 33 8.24 5.62 4.27
N TRP A 34 7.07 5.03 4.46
CA TRP A 34 6.88 3.67 4.94
C TRP A 34 6.33 2.78 3.83
N ILE A 35 6.79 1.53 3.76
CA ILE A 35 6.22 0.50 2.89
C ILE A 35 5.81 -0.74 3.69
N GLY A 36 4.53 -1.06 3.67
CA GLY A 36 3.93 -2.24 4.28
C GLY A 36 3.52 -3.30 3.26
N ILE A 37 3.03 -4.42 3.76
CA ILE A 37 2.55 -5.55 2.95
C ILE A 37 1.20 -5.99 3.51
N GLN A 38 0.17 -5.96 2.68
CA GLN A 38 -1.19 -6.39 3.02
C GLN A 38 -1.79 -5.71 4.26
N ASP A 39 -1.41 -4.46 4.49
CA ASP A 39 -2.00 -3.68 5.56
C ASP A 39 -3.50 -3.48 5.29
N THR A 40 -4.29 -3.51 6.34
CA THR A 40 -5.68 -3.07 6.30
C THR A 40 -5.78 -1.54 6.37
N PRO A 41 -6.93 -0.92 6.02
CA PRO A 41 -7.12 0.51 6.24
C PRO A 41 -6.85 0.95 7.68
N ASP A 42 -7.18 0.11 8.67
CA ASP A 42 -6.92 0.41 10.07
C ASP A 42 -5.43 0.31 10.42
N ASP A 43 -4.69 -0.60 9.79
CA ASP A 43 -3.23 -0.65 9.93
C ASP A 43 -2.58 0.59 9.32
N ILE A 44 -3.04 1.06 8.15
CA ILE A 44 -2.57 2.32 7.56
C ILE A 44 -2.78 3.50 8.51
N LYS A 45 -3.96 3.61 9.15
CA LYS A 45 -4.22 4.65 10.16
C LYS A 45 -3.25 4.55 11.34
N LYS A 46 -3.01 3.33 11.85
CA LYS A 46 -2.06 3.10 12.95
C LYS A 46 -0.63 3.51 12.54
N TRP A 47 -0.19 3.15 11.33
CA TRP A 47 1.13 3.54 10.82
C TRP A 47 1.26 5.06 10.73
N ARG A 48 0.27 5.74 10.15
CA ARG A 48 0.27 7.21 10.05
C ARG A 48 0.34 7.86 11.43
N SER A 49 -0.49 7.41 12.36
CA SER A 49 -0.50 7.96 13.74
C SER A 49 0.85 7.77 14.43
N ALA A 50 1.42 6.55 14.37
CA ALA A 50 2.69 6.27 15.01
C ALA A 50 3.85 7.09 14.42
N ILE A 51 3.89 7.27 13.09
CA ILE A 51 4.91 8.09 12.44
C ILE A 51 4.74 9.57 12.79
N LYS A 52 3.49 10.06 12.79
CA LYS A 52 3.17 11.44 13.18
C LYS A 52 3.64 11.75 14.61
N GLU A 53 3.33 10.89 15.56
CA GLU A 53 3.78 11.03 16.96
C GLU A 53 5.31 11.12 17.08
N GLU A 54 6.04 10.28 16.35
CA GLU A 54 7.52 10.30 16.38
C GLU A 54 8.09 11.57 15.71
N LEU A 55 7.48 12.08 14.64
CA LEU A 55 7.87 13.35 14.02
C LEU A 55 7.68 14.53 14.99
N GLU A 56 6.54 14.57 15.68
CA GLU A 56 6.22 15.58 16.70
C GLU A 56 7.21 15.53 17.87
N GLN A 57 7.53 14.33 18.38
CA GLN A 57 8.49 14.13 19.47
C GLN A 57 9.91 14.57 19.10
N LEU A 58 10.29 14.42 17.84
CA LEU A 58 11.60 14.84 17.35
C LEU A 58 11.68 16.35 17.07
N GLY A 59 10.58 17.06 17.07
CA GLY A 59 10.54 18.49 16.74
C GLY A 59 11.03 18.80 15.32
N THR A 60 10.93 17.84 14.39
CA THR A 60 11.33 18.02 12.99
C THR A 60 10.34 18.92 12.25
N PRO A 61 10.77 19.74 11.28
CA PRO A 61 9.87 20.52 10.46
C PRO A 61 9.01 19.68 9.49
N ARG A 62 9.30 18.38 9.37
CA ARG A 62 8.56 17.46 8.50
C ARG A 62 7.23 17.08 9.12
N SER A 63 6.20 17.02 8.28
CA SER A 63 4.88 16.50 8.65
C SER A 63 4.66 15.08 8.12
N ILE A 64 3.62 14.44 8.58
CA ILE A 64 3.20 13.13 8.04
C ILE A 64 2.77 13.23 6.56
N ASP A 65 2.36 14.40 6.11
CA ASP A 65 1.91 14.62 4.74
C ASP A 65 3.09 14.82 3.76
N ASP A 66 4.31 15.00 4.27
CA ASP A 66 5.54 14.98 3.49
C ASP A 66 6.04 13.55 3.20
N LEU A 67 5.35 12.55 3.72
CA LEU A 67 5.75 11.15 3.63
C LEU A 67 4.79 10.32 2.78
N GLU A 68 5.38 9.41 2.02
CA GLU A 68 4.63 8.38 1.31
C GLU A 68 4.30 7.20 2.24
N ILE A 69 3.04 6.87 2.34
CA ILE A 69 2.57 5.65 2.99
C ILE A 69 2.19 4.66 1.89
N VAL A 70 3.00 3.65 1.75
CA VAL A 70 2.92 2.67 0.67
C VAL A 70 2.50 1.32 1.24
N SER A 71 1.61 0.60 0.58
CA SER A 71 1.34 -0.80 0.90
C SER A 71 1.26 -1.66 -0.35
N MET A 72 1.93 -2.80 -0.30
CA MET A 72 1.81 -3.84 -1.30
C MET A 72 0.53 -4.62 -1.05
N LEU A 73 -0.42 -4.52 -1.96
CA LEU A 73 -1.74 -5.13 -1.87
C LEU A 73 -1.89 -6.16 -2.99
N PHE A 74 -2.16 -7.40 -2.65
CA PHE A 74 -2.48 -8.39 -3.66
C PHE A 74 -3.89 -8.16 -4.19
N PHE A 75 -4.04 -8.19 -5.51
CA PHE A 75 -5.34 -8.00 -6.14
C PHE A 75 -5.71 -9.18 -7.02
N ASP A 76 -7.01 -9.49 -7.03
CA ASP A 76 -7.62 -10.50 -7.90
C ASP A 76 -9.05 -10.07 -8.23
N ILE A 77 -9.30 -9.76 -9.51
CA ILE A 77 -10.61 -9.31 -9.97
C ILE A 77 -11.43 -10.54 -10.35
N THR A 78 -12.47 -10.82 -9.55
CA THR A 78 -13.40 -11.91 -9.81
C THR A 78 -14.67 -11.40 -10.46
N MET A 79 -15.30 -12.23 -11.27
CA MET A 79 -16.62 -11.94 -11.87
C MET A 79 -17.75 -12.21 -10.89
N ASP A 80 -17.52 -13.11 -9.92
CA ASP A 80 -18.49 -13.56 -8.94
C ASP A 80 -18.00 -13.38 -7.51
N LYS A 81 -18.96 -13.13 -6.60
CA LYS A 81 -18.72 -12.95 -5.15
C LYS A 81 -18.18 -14.21 -4.44
N THR A 82 -18.19 -15.34 -5.10
CA THR A 82 -18.06 -16.67 -4.48
C THR A 82 -16.76 -17.41 -4.78
N ASP A 83 -15.92 -16.94 -5.70
CA ASP A 83 -14.67 -17.63 -5.98
C ASP A 83 -13.63 -17.35 -4.89
N GLN A 84 -13.76 -18.13 -3.81
CA GLN A 84 -12.91 -18.08 -2.63
C GLN A 84 -11.72 -19.07 -2.71
N THR A 85 -11.50 -19.69 -3.86
CA THR A 85 -10.56 -20.81 -4.00
C THR A 85 -9.08 -20.44 -3.87
N LEU A 86 -8.73 -19.16 -3.92
CA LEU A 86 -7.36 -18.66 -3.71
C LEU A 86 -7.07 -18.30 -2.25
N ARG A 87 -7.87 -18.74 -1.29
CA ARG A 87 -7.66 -18.53 0.14
C ARG A 87 -6.57 -19.45 0.70
N GLY A 88 -5.34 -19.21 0.27
CA GLY A 88 -4.17 -19.58 1.04
C GLY A 88 -3.92 -18.58 2.18
N LYS A 89 -2.91 -18.81 3.01
CA LYS A 89 -2.52 -17.95 4.16
C LYS A 89 -2.25 -16.47 3.81
N LEU A 90 -2.19 -16.13 2.54
CA LEU A 90 -2.08 -14.77 1.99
C LEU A 90 -3.38 -14.47 1.22
N THR A 91 -4.42 -14.10 1.93
CA THR A 91 -5.66 -13.65 1.29
C THR A 91 -5.36 -12.34 0.57
N PRO A 92 -5.65 -12.24 -0.74
CA PRO A 92 -5.49 -10.97 -1.44
C PRO A 92 -6.31 -9.88 -0.78
N SER A 93 -5.68 -8.80 -0.39
CA SER A 93 -6.35 -7.68 0.29
C SER A 93 -7.33 -6.94 -0.62
N MET A 94 -7.21 -7.16 -1.94
CA MET A 94 -8.03 -6.55 -3.00
C MET A 94 -8.65 -7.63 -3.89
N THR A 95 -9.38 -8.57 -3.31
CA THR A 95 -10.12 -9.60 -4.05
C THR A 95 -11.59 -9.24 -4.15
N GLY A 96 -12.18 -9.38 -5.32
CA GLY A 96 -13.61 -9.18 -5.53
C GLY A 96 -13.95 -8.62 -6.90
N THR A 97 -15.19 -8.16 -7.05
CA THR A 97 -15.63 -7.47 -8.26
C THR A 97 -14.93 -6.12 -8.43
N ALA A 98 -14.94 -5.58 -9.63
CA ALA A 98 -14.37 -4.25 -9.90
C ALA A 98 -14.94 -3.16 -8.97
N GLN A 99 -16.25 -3.24 -8.64
CA GLN A 99 -16.88 -2.30 -7.72
C GLN A 99 -16.35 -2.45 -6.30
N GLN A 100 -16.21 -3.70 -5.79
CA GLN A 100 -15.68 -3.96 -4.46
C GLN A 100 -14.23 -3.49 -4.32
N ILE A 101 -13.41 -3.69 -5.35
CA ILE A 101 -12.03 -3.20 -5.36
C ILE A 101 -11.99 -1.67 -5.39
N THR A 102 -12.86 -1.03 -6.18
CA THR A 102 -13.00 0.43 -6.20
C THR A 102 -13.33 0.98 -4.81
N ASP A 103 -14.31 0.40 -4.13
CA ASP A 103 -14.74 0.83 -2.81
C ASP A 103 -13.65 0.59 -1.76
N ASN A 104 -12.93 -0.52 -1.85
CA ASN A 104 -11.79 -0.79 -0.99
C ASN A 104 -10.66 0.22 -1.21
N LEU A 105 -10.28 0.52 -2.45
CA LEU A 105 -9.24 1.52 -2.73
C LEU A 105 -9.60 2.89 -2.18
N LYS A 106 -10.88 3.30 -2.26
CA LYS A 106 -11.34 4.54 -1.62
C LYS A 106 -11.14 4.52 -0.10
N ARG A 107 -11.50 3.40 0.56
CA ARG A 107 -11.26 3.24 2.01
C ARG A 107 -9.79 3.32 2.38
N TYR A 108 -8.89 2.77 1.55
CA TYR A 108 -7.44 2.91 1.76
C TYR A 108 -6.97 4.35 1.57
N LYS A 109 -7.47 5.05 0.55
CA LYS A 109 -7.19 6.49 0.33
C LYS A 109 -7.63 7.32 1.53
N GLU A 110 -8.86 7.10 2.04
CA GLU A 110 -9.40 7.75 3.25
C GLU A 110 -8.58 7.42 4.51
N ALA A 111 -8.00 6.23 4.58
CA ALA A 111 -7.09 5.86 5.66
C ALA A 111 -5.71 6.53 5.56
N GLY A 112 -5.42 7.16 4.41
CA GLY A 112 -4.17 7.88 4.17
C GLY A 112 -3.09 7.05 3.49
N LEU A 113 -3.45 5.97 2.80
CA LEU A 113 -2.55 5.30 1.86
C LEU A 113 -2.30 6.24 0.67
N THR A 114 -1.04 6.57 0.39
CA THR A 114 -0.68 7.50 -0.69
C THR A 114 -0.33 6.75 -1.97
N LEU A 115 0.28 5.57 -1.85
CA LEU A 115 0.70 4.77 -2.99
C LEU A 115 0.37 3.28 -2.81
N PRO A 116 -0.72 2.78 -3.38
CA PRO A 116 -0.98 1.35 -3.44
C PRO A 116 -0.08 0.68 -4.49
N LEU A 117 0.70 -0.32 -4.08
CA LEU A 117 1.41 -1.21 -4.98
C LEU A 117 0.55 -2.45 -5.22
N LEU A 118 -0.16 -2.47 -6.33
CA LEU A 118 -1.05 -3.57 -6.66
C LEU A 118 -0.27 -4.71 -7.31
N TRP A 119 -0.28 -5.87 -6.69
CA TRP A 119 0.47 -7.03 -7.12
C TRP A 119 -0.46 -8.21 -7.41
N PRO A 120 -0.35 -8.87 -8.58
CA PRO A 120 -1.10 -10.09 -8.84
C PRO A 120 -0.60 -11.21 -7.91
N PRO A 121 -1.45 -12.21 -7.58
CA PRO A 121 -1.02 -13.34 -6.76
C PRO A 121 0.20 -14.06 -7.35
N PHE A 122 1.14 -14.47 -6.49
CA PHE A 122 2.43 -15.04 -6.92
C PHE A 122 2.35 -16.40 -7.62
N SER A 123 1.26 -17.13 -7.43
CA SER A 123 1.13 -18.47 -7.99
C SER A 123 -0.31 -18.80 -8.37
N GLY A 124 -0.45 -19.66 -9.37
CA GLY A 124 -1.74 -20.22 -9.76
C GLY A 124 -2.61 -19.35 -10.65
N VAL A 125 -2.23 -18.09 -10.90
CA VAL A 125 -3.00 -17.21 -11.80
C VAL A 125 -2.42 -17.27 -13.20
N PRO A 126 -3.19 -17.68 -14.21
CA PRO A 126 -2.73 -17.65 -15.59
C PRO A 126 -2.36 -16.23 -16.05
N THR A 127 -1.29 -16.10 -16.81
CA THR A 127 -0.85 -14.81 -17.38
C THR A 127 -1.95 -14.11 -18.17
N ALA A 128 -2.80 -14.87 -18.86
CA ALA A 128 -3.94 -14.32 -19.59
C ALA A 128 -4.93 -13.60 -18.65
N LYS A 129 -5.26 -14.20 -17.50
CA LYS A 129 -6.11 -13.57 -16.48
C LYS A 129 -5.47 -12.30 -15.94
N THR A 130 -4.19 -12.33 -15.59
CA THR A 130 -3.47 -11.14 -15.10
C THR A 130 -3.55 -9.98 -16.09
N LYS A 131 -3.42 -10.23 -17.39
CA LYS A 131 -3.55 -9.20 -18.43
C LYS A 131 -4.97 -8.61 -18.48
N VAL A 132 -5.98 -9.45 -18.33
CA VAL A 132 -7.39 -9.00 -18.27
C VAL A 132 -7.61 -8.16 -17.02
N ASP A 133 -7.14 -8.62 -15.86
CA ASP A 133 -7.29 -7.89 -14.60
C ASP A 133 -6.59 -6.53 -14.63
N LEU A 134 -5.39 -6.43 -15.19
CA LEU A 134 -4.68 -5.16 -15.35
C LEU A 134 -5.42 -4.19 -16.28
N ARG A 135 -6.03 -4.70 -17.36
CA ARG A 135 -6.87 -3.88 -18.23
C ARG A 135 -8.10 -3.35 -17.50
N ARG A 136 -8.80 -4.21 -16.79
CA ARG A 136 -9.97 -3.82 -15.98
C ARG A 136 -9.60 -2.85 -14.86
N LEU A 137 -8.45 -3.06 -14.22
CA LEU A 137 -7.94 -2.11 -13.23
C LEU A 137 -7.81 -0.72 -13.85
N LYS A 138 -7.19 -0.62 -15.04
CA LYS A 138 -6.98 0.65 -15.74
C LYS A 138 -8.28 1.30 -16.22
N GLU A 139 -9.20 0.51 -16.78
CA GLU A 139 -10.38 1.02 -17.47
C GLU A 139 -11.59 1.20 -16.55
N ASP A 140 -11.80 0.27 -15.60
CA ASP A 140 -13.03 0.21 -14.80
C ASP A 140 -12.84 0.75 -13.38
N ILE A 141 -11.62 0.71 -12.83
CA ILE A 141 -11.38 0.96 -11.40
C ILE A 141 -10.66 2.29 -11.19
N LEU A 142 -9.46 2.47 -11.76
CA LEU A 142 -8.64 3.67 -11.51
C LEU A 142 -9.36 4.98 -11.79
N PRO A 143 -10.15 5.15 -12.85
CA PRO A 143 -10.88 6.39 -13.11
C PRO A 143 -11.90 6.78 -12.04
N LYS A 144 -12.31 5.80 -11.20
CA LYS A 144 -13.30 6.02 -10.13
C LYS A 144 -12.66 6.26 -8.75
N VAL A 145 -11.34 6.11 -8.66
CA VAL A 145 -10.56 6.28 -7.42
C VAL A 145 -9.71 7.55 -7.44
N ALA A 146 -9.43 8.06 -8.63
CA ALA A 146 -8.63 9.27 -8.87
C ALA A 146 -9.16 10.50 -8.12
#